data_d5a41c7f75baa45b0a21874e86219049
#
_entry.id   d5a41c7f75baa45b0a21874e86219049
#
_cell.length_a   1.000
_cell.length_b   1.000
_cell.length_c   1.000
_cell.angle_alpha   90.00
_cell.angle_beta   90.00
_cell.angle_gamma   90.00
#
_symmetry.space_group_name_H-M   'P 1'
#
loop_
_entity.id
_entity.type
_entity.pdbx_description
1 polymer ?
#
loop_
_entity_poly.entity_id
_entity_poly.type
_entity_poly.pdbx_seq_one_letter_code
_entity_poly.pdbx_strand_id
1 'polypeptide(L)'
;HLAERRSLGWALTLGAAVGVGLLAKYAMAFFPLCAGLAALMLPRARIGWRDAGVAALVAFAVVAPNIWWNIANGLTTLRHTAENASLGAEAAGLQFDELLKFWGGQFAVSGPILFAAYLAGLAGARRDGTRAYLALMSAPIFLALSAQAVRAEVNANWAATGHVAAVLFGILLLRDRRRWLIASFAVNLAVTLALP
;
A
#
# COMPACT_ATOMS: atom_id res chain seq x y z
N HIS A 1 4.81 16.99 4.97
CA HIS A 1 4.74 18.14 5.90
C HIS A 1 5.32 17.82 7.29
N LEU A 2 4.98 16.69 7.93
CA LEU A 2 5.52 16.35 9.26
C LEU A 2 7.04 16.17 9.29
N ALA A 3 7.63 15.64 8.22
CA ALA A 3 9.08 15.49 8.11
C ALA A 3 9.81 16.83 7.92
N GLU A 4 9.13 17.84 7.42
CA GLU A 4 9.68 19.18 7.17
C GLU A 4 9.35 20.17 8.30
N ARG A 5 8.15 20.07 8.85
CA ARG A 5 7.63 20.98 9.87
C ARG A 5 6.91 20.19 10.95
N ARG A 6 7.44 20.17 12.15
CA ARG A 6 6.76 19.59 13.31
C ARG A 6 5.45 20.35 13.56
N SER A 7 4.34 19.63 13.55
CA SER A 7 3.02 20.24 13.77
C SER A 7 2.08 19.21 14.39
N LEU A 8 1.56 19.57 15.55
CA LEU A 8 0.56 18.76 16.24
C LEU A 8 -0.67 18.51 15.36
N GLY A 9 -1.14 19.53 14.61
CA GLY A 9 -2.26 19.39 13.70
C GLY A 9 -2.03 18.31 12.63
N TRP A 10 -0.83 18.27 12.02
CA TRP A 10 -0.50 17.23 11.05
C TRP A 10 -0.33 15.84 11.69
N ALA A 11 0.17 15.77 12.93
CA ALA A 11 0.25 14.50 13.64
C ALA A 11 -1.14 13.95 13.97
N LEU A 12 -2.07 14.80 14.43
CA LEU A 12 -3.46 14.42 14.66
C LEU A 12 -4.15 13.96 13.36
N THR A 13 -3.96 14.70 12.27
CA THR A 13 -4.51 14.35 10.94
C THR A 13 -3.98 13.01 10.44
N LEU A 14 -2.67 12.78 10.56
CA LEU A 14 -2.06 11.50 10.17
C LEU A 14 -2.65 10.36 10.99
N GLY A 15 -2.74 10.52 12.31
CA GLY A 15 -3.31 9.50 13.19
C GLY A 15 -4.78 9.19 12.86
N ALA A 16 -5.59 10.22 12.67
CA ALA A 16 -6.99 10.08 12.27
C ALA A 16 -7.11 9.35 10.91
N ALA A 17 -6.33 9.77 9.91
CA ALA A 17 -6.34 9.14 8.59
C ALA A 17 -5.93 7.66 8.64
N VAL A 18 -4.89 7.32 9.40
CA VAL A 18 -4.46 5.92 9.59
C VAL A 18 -5.54 5.13 10.33
N GLY A 19 -6.12 5.67 11.40
CA GLY A 19 -7.16 5.01 12.18
C GLY A 19 -8.42 4.73 11.35
N VAL A 20 -8.93 5.73 10.63
CA VAL A 20 -10.07 5.57 9.71
C VAL A 20 -9.73 4.60 8.59
N GLY A 21 -8.52 4.66 8.04
CA GLY A 21 -8.06 3.73 7.03
C GLY A 21 -8.05 2.27 7.52
N LEU A 22 -7.61 2.03 8.76
CA LEU A 22 -7.65 0.70 9.39
C LEU A 22 -9.09 0.19 9.60
N LEU A 23 -10.03 1.08 9.96
CA LEU A 23 -11.45 0.71 10.06
C LEU A 23 -12.05 0.40 8.70
N ALA A 24 -11.62 1.10 7.64
CA ALA A 24 -12.08 0.86 6.28
C ALA A 24 -11.50 -0.45 5.71
N LYS A 25 -10.20 -0.71 5.93
CA LYS A 25 -9.53 -1.91 5.45
C LYS A 25 -8.25 -2.18 6.24
N TYR A 26 -8.11 -3.39 6.78
CA TYR A 26 -6.90 -3.77 7.54
C TYR A 26 -5.60 -3.71 6.74
N ALA A 27 -5.67 -3.78 5.40
CA ALA A 27 -4.52 -3.54 4.52
C ALA A 27 -3.86 -2.15 4.73
N MET A 28 -4.55 -1.18 5.35
CA MET A 28 -3.95 0.09 5.75
C MET A 28 -2.79 -0.09 6.73
N ALA A 29 -2.68 -1.22 7.44
CA ALA A 29 -1.54 -1.55 8.30
C ALA A 29 -0.20 -1.58 7.53
N PHE A 30 -0.22 -1.82 6.23
CA PHE A 30 0.98 -1.70 5.40
C PHE A 30 1.54 -0.29 5.36
N PHE A 31 0.70 0.74 5.48
CA PHE A 31 1.16 2.14 5.45
C PHE A 31 2.15 2.47 6.56
N PRO A 32 1.85 2.28 7.87
CA PRO A 32 2.82 2.57 8.93
C PRO A 32 4.07 1.68 8.85
N LEU A 33 3.97 0.44 8.37
CA LEU A 33 5.13 -0.44 8.15
C LEU A 33 6.04 0.12 7.06
N CYS A 34 5.49 0.51 5.91
CA CYS A 34 6.25 1.13 4.82
C CYS A 34 6.82 2.50 5.22
N ALA A 35 6.05 3.32 5.95
CA ALA A 35 6.51 4.61 6.47
C ALA A 35 7.67 4.44 7.47
N GLY A 36 7.60 3.44 8.34
CA GLY A 36 8.69 3.07 9.23
C GLY A 36 9.95 2.65 8.47
N LEU A 37 9.81 1.78 7.46
CA LEU A 37 10.91 1.38 6.60
C LEU A 37 11.51 2.57 5.84
N ALA A 38 10.67 3.46 5.30
CA ALA A 38 11.12 4.69 4.66
C ALA A 38 11.87 5.61 5.64
N ALA A 39 11.40 5.75 6.88
CA ALA A 39 12.08 6.53 7.91
C ALA A 39 13.43 5.94 8.33
N LEU A 40 13.58 4.61 8.30
CA LEU A 40 14.87 3.94 8.56
C LEU A 40 15.86 4.17 7.42
N MET A 41 15.42 4.08 6.17
CA MET A 41 16.28 4.14 5.00
C MET A 41 16.52 5.56 4.47
N LEU A 42 15.59 6.48 4.69
CA LEU A 42 15.63 7.87 4.18
C LEU A 42 15.53 8.87 5.33
N PRO A 43 16.63 9.53 5.73
CA PRO A 43 16.60 10.52 6.81
C PRO A 43 15.54 11.62 6.62
N ARG A 44 15.27 12.01 5.37
CA ARG A 44 14.24 13.02 5.03
C ARG A 44 12.80 12.56 5.24
N ALA A 45 12.56 11.25 5.37
CA ALA A 45 11.22 10.71 5.67
C ALA A 45 10.94 10.61 7.17
N ARG A 46 11.93 10.90 8.01
CA ARG A 46 11.80 10.80 9.48
C ARG A 46 10.90 11.90 10.01
N ILE A 47 9.88 11.50 10.75
CA ILE A 47 9.08 12.40 11.58
C ILE A 47 9.59 12.36 13.02
N GLY A 48 9.29 13.41 13.81
CA GLY A 48 9.68 13.43 15.22
C GLY A 48 8.98 12.31 16.00
N TRP A 49 9.67 11.70 16.97
CA TRP A 49 9.11 10.61 17.77
C TRP A 49 7.82 11.02 18.52
N ARG A 50 7.74 12.31 18.93
CA ARG A 50 6.53 12.87 19.54
C ARG A 50 5.35 12.91 18.56
N ASP A 51 5.59 13.36 17.33
CA ASP A 51 4.56 13.42 16.29
C ASP A 51 4.12 12.01 15.88
N ALA A 52 5.06 11.07 15.81
CA ALA A 52 4.77 9.66 15.58
C ALA A 52 3.94 9.05 16.72
N GLY A 53 4.29 9.36 17.97
CA GLY A 53 3.53 8.93 19.16
C GLY A 53 2.12 9.48 19.18
N VAL A 54 1.95 10.79 18.90
CA VAL A 54 0.61 11.41 18.80
C VAL A 54 -0.20 10.76 17.69
N ALA A 55 0.38 10.56 16.50
CA ALA A 55 -0.31 9.92 15.39
C ALA A 55 -0.72 8.47 15.74
N ALA A 56 0.17 7.70 16.37
CA ALA A 56 -0.13 6.35 16.82
C ALA A 56 -1.24 6.30 17.86
N LEU A 57 -1.21 7.22 18.86
CA LEU A 57 -2.25 7.32 19.89
C LEU A 57 -3.62 7.66 19.31
N VAL A 58 -3.68 8.62 18.39
CA VAL A 58 -4.92 8.99 17.72
C VAL A 58 -5.45 7.85 16.85
N ALA A 59 -4.57 7.19 16.08
CA ALA A 59 -4.97 6.02 15.27
C ALA A 59 -5.53 4.92 16.17
N PHE A 60 -4.86 4.63 17.29
CA PHE A 60 -5.35 3.66 18.28
C PHE A 60 -6.70 4.07 18.86
N ALA A 61 -6.88 5.31 19.25
CA ALA A 61 -8.15 5.81 19.80
C ALA A 61 -9.30 5.65 18.80
N VAL A 62 -9.05 5.90 17.50
CA VAL A 62 -10.05 5.73 16.45
C VAL A 62 -10.41 4.25 16.26
N VAL A 63 -9.44 3.34 16.35
CA VAL A 63 -9.65 1.89 16.16
C VAL A 63 -10.10 1.19 17.43
N ALA A 64 -9.89 1.77 18.60
CA ALA A 64 -10.17 1.17 19.91
C ALA A 64 -11.59 0.59 20.06
N PRO A 65 -12.67 1.26 19.61
CA PRO A 65 -14.02 0.68 19.68
C PRO A 65 -14.14 -0.62 18.88
N ASN A 66 -13.50 -0.71 17.72
CA ASN A 66 -13.48 -1.92 16.89
C ASN A 66 -12.66 -3.04 17.56
N ILE A 67 -11.51 -2.70 18.16
CA ILE A 67 -10.68 -3.66 18.91
C ILE A 67 -11.49 -4.21 20.09
N TRP A 68 -12.13 -3.34 20.85
CA TRP A 68 -12.97 -3.73 21.97
C TRP A 68 -14.10 -4.68 21.55
N TRP A 69 -14.81 -4.32 20.49
CA TRP A 69 -15.88 -5.16 19.94
C TRP A 69 -15.36 -6.53 19.53
N ASN A 70 -14.21 -6.59 18.81
CA ASN A 70 -13.59 -7.85 18.41
C ASN A 70 -13.23 -8.73 19.60
N ILE A 71 -12.65 -8.15 20.65
CA ILE A 71 -12.30 -8.89 21.89
C ILE A 71 -13.58 -9.47 22.53
N ALA A 72 -14.62 -8.65 22.67
CA ALA A 72 -15.88 -9.06 23.25
C ALA A 72 -16.63 -10.13 22.43
N ASN A 73 -16.40 -10.18 21.10
CA ASN A 73 -17.07 -11.11 20.18
C ASN A 73 -16.13 -12.21 19.63
N GLY A 74 -15.11 -12.62 20.41
CA GLY A 74 -14.26 -13.76 20.08
C GLY A 74 -13.36 -13.55 18.86
N LEU A 75 -12.94 -12.29 18.60
CA LEU A 75 -12.05 -11.89 17.49
C LEU A 75 -12.60 -12.25 16.10
N THR A 76 -13.91 -12.23 15.93
CA THR A 76 -14.60 -12.69 14.70
C THR A 76 -14.05 -12.06 13.44
N THR A 77 -13.85 -10.72 13.42
CA THR A 77 -13.35 -10.02 12.23
C THR A 77 -11.88 -10.39 11.94
N LEU A 78 -11.06 -10.54 12.98
CA LEU A 78 -9.65 -10.93 12.81
C LEU A 78 -9.53 -12.38 12.34
N ARG A 79 -10.35 -13.29 12.86
CA ARG A 79 -10.40 -14.68 12.39
C ARG A 79 -10.80 -14.76 10.93
N HIS A 80 -11.89 -14.10 10.56
CA HIS A 80 -12.32 -14.03 9.15
C HIS A 80 -11.24 -13.43 8.24
N THR A 81 -10.54 -12.40 8.69
CA THR A 81 -9.43 -11.81 7.92
C THR A 81 -8.25 -12.78 7.78
N ALA A 82 -7.93 -13.53 8.85
CA ALA A 82 -6.88 -14.54 8.83
C ALA A 82 -7.25 -15.72 7.93
N GLU A 83 -8.50 -16.18 7.96
CA GLU A 83 -9.04 -17.23 7.09
C GLU A 83 -8.98 -16.81 5.63
N ASN A 84 -9.45 -15.60 5.30
CA ASN A 84 -9.37 -15.05 3.94
C ASN A 84 -7.94 -14.91 3.43
N ALA A 85 -6.98 -14.62 4.33
CA ALA A 85 -5.57 -14.57 4.02
C ALA A 85 -4.91 -15.95 4.04
N SER A 86 -5.66 -17.02 4.27
CA SER A 86 -5.16 -18.41 4.42
C SER A 86 -3.99 -18.51 5.42
N LEU A 87 -4.00 -17.66 6.46
CA LEU A 87 -2.97 -17.68 7.49
C LEU A 87 -3.17 -18.94 8.35
N GLY A 88 -2.20 -19.84 8.31
CA GLY A 88 -2.26 -21.12 9.01
C GLY A 88 -2.78 -22.30 8.18
N ALA A 89 -3.16 -22.10 6.91
CA ALA A 89 -3.40 -23.20 6.00
C ALA A 89 -2.09 -23.95 5.71
N GLU A 90 -2.15 -25.29 5.69
CA GLU A 90 -1.02 -26.08 5.21
C GLU A 90 -0.72 -25.67 3.75
N ALA A 91 0.55 -25.39 3.47
CA ALA A 91 0.93 -24.98 2.14
C ALA A 91 0.71 -26.15 1.16
N ALA A 92 -0.24 -25.98 0.25
CA ALA A 92 -0.54 -26.95 -0.82
C ALA A 92 0.56 -27.04 -1.90
N GLY A 93 1.80 -26.67 -1.56
CA GLY A 93 2.92 -26.48 -2.50
C GLY A 93 3.04 -25.04 -2.98
N LEU A 94 3.95 -24.81 -3.93
CA LEU A 94 4.17 -23.48 -4.52
C LEU A 94 3.13 -23.22 -5.62
N GLN A 95 2.37 -22.14 -5.48
CA GLN A 95 1.28 -21.74 -6.37
C GLN A 95 1.73 -20.61 -7.32
N PHE A 96 2.47 -20.92 -8.34
CA PHE A 96 2.96 -19.92 -9.31
C PHE A 96 1.84 -19.32 -10.19
N ASP A 97 0.75 -20.04 -10.40
CA ASP A 97 -0.43 -19.55 -11.11
C ASP A 97 -1.13 -18.43 -10.34
N GLU A 98 -1.25 -18.56 -9.01
CA GLU A 98 -1.79 -17.50 -8.15
C GLU A 98 -0.87 -16.26 -8.14
N LEU A 99 0.44 -16.45 -8.15
CA LEU A 99 1.39 -15.35 -8.29
C LEU A 99 1.20 -14.62 -9.64
N LEU A 100 1.01 -15.34 -10.75
CA LEU A 100 0.76 -14.74 -12.06
C LEU A 100 -0.59 -14.01 -12.11
N LYS A 101 -1.65 -14.59 -11.53
CA LYS A 101 -2.97 -13.94 -11.39
C LYS A 101 -2.86 -12.64 -10.56
N PHE A 102 -2.16 -12.69 -9.42
CA PHE A 102 -1.92 -11.52 -8.60
C PHE A 102 -1.25 -10.40 -9.41
N TRP A 103 -0.12 -10.68 -10.10
CA TRP A 103 0.58 -9.67 -10.90
C TRP A 103 -0.22 -9.19 -12.10
N GLY A 104 -0.94 -10.08 -12.79
CA GLY A 104 -1.87 -9.70 -13.87
C GLY A 104 -2.94 -8.72 -13.37
N GLY A 105 -3.50 -8.98 -12.17
CA GLY A 105 -4.45 -8.09 -11.51
C GLY A 105 -3.87 -6.70 -11.21
N GLN A 106 -2.57 -6.58 -10.87
CA GLN A 106 -1.95 -5.28 -10.62
C GLN A 106 -1.89 -4.41 -11.89
N PHE A 107 -1.64 -5.04 -13.05
CA PHE A 107 -1.70 -4.34 -14.35
C PHE A 107 -3.12 -3.86 -14.68
N ALA A 108 -4.14 -4.62 -14.32
CA ALA A 108 -5.54 -4.21 -14.50
C ALA A 108 -5.92 -3.05 -13.57
N VAL A 109 -5.51 -3.09 -12.30
CA VAL A 109 -5.86 -2.07 -11.29
C VAL A 109 -5.18 -0.73 -11.55
N SER A 110 -3.88 -0.70 -11.85
CA SER A 110 -3.13 0.55 -12.08
C SER A 110 -3.14 0.99 -13.53
N GLY A 111 -3.54 0.11 -14.44
CA GLY A 111 -3.34 0.25 -15.86
C GLY A 111 -1.94 -0.18 -16.33
N PRO A 112 -1.88 -0.86 -17.50
CA PRO A 112 -0.66 -1.55 -17.92
C PRO A 112 0.53 -0.61 -18.12
N ILE A 113 0.31 0.58 -18.67
CA ILE A 113 1.39 1.53 -18.97
C ILE A 113 1.98 2.13 -17.69
N LEU A 114 1.15 2.57 -16.75
CA LEU A 114 1.61 3.15 -15.48
C LEU A 114 2.33 2.10 -14.64
N PHE A 115 1.77 0.89 -14.54
CA PHE A 115 2.37 -0.15 -13.72
C PHE A 115 3.68 -0.67 -14.32
N ALA A 116 3.76 -0.82 -15.65
CA ALA A 116 5.01 -1.15 -16.32
C ALA A 116 6.08 -0.06 -16.12
N ALA A 117 5.70 1.23 -16.21
CA ALA A 117 6.61 2.34 -15.94
C ALA A 117 7.11 2.30 -14.48
N TYR A 118 6.22 2.06 -13.51
CA TYR A 118 6.59 1.87 -12.11
C TYR A 118 7.63 0.75 -11.96
N LEU A 119 7.37 -0.44 -12.47
CA LEU A 119 8.28 -1.59 -12.36
C LEU A 119 9.64 -1.30 -13.01
N ALA A 120 9.64 -0.75 -14.22
CA ALA A 120 10.87 -0.40 -14.93
C ALA A 120 11.70 0.67 -14.18
N GLY A 121 11.02 1.55 -13.45
CA GLY A 121 11.68 2.62 -12.70
C GLY A 121 12.28 2.22 -11.37
N LEU A 122 11.86 1.09 -10.79
CA LEU A 122 12.31 0.65 -9.46
C LEU A 122 13.83 0.50 -9.36
N ALA A 123 14.48 -0.01 -10.41
CA ALA A 123 15.94 -0.19 -10.43
C ALA A 123 16.70 1.15 -10.28
N GLY A 124 16.11 2.25 -10.73
CA GLY A 124 16.67 3.61 -10.62
C GLY A 124 16.15 4.42 -9.43
N ALA A 125 15.27 3.88 -8.61
CA ALA A 125 14.56 4.62 -7.56
C ALA A 125 15.51 5.30 -6.55
N ARG A 126 16.62 4.65 -6.20
CA ARG A 126 17.61 5.16 -5.23
C ARG A 126 18.31 6.46 -5.65
N ARG A 127 18.27 6.81 -6.94
CA ARG A 127 18.93 8.01 -7.49
C ARG A 127 18.18 9.31 -7.18
N ASP A 128 16.93 9.22 -6.77
CA ASP A 128 16.06 10.35 -6.49
C ASP A 128 15.29 10.08 -5.18
N GLY A 129 15.38 10.98 -4.22
CA GLY A 129 14.79 10.81 -2.89
C GLY A 129 13.27 10.66 -2.93
N THR A 130 12.58 11.34 -3.85
CA THR A 130 11.12 11.21 -4.01
C THR A 130 10.77 9.85 -4.58
N ARG A 131 11.51 9.37 -5.59
CA ARG A 131 11.29 8.03 -6.15
C ARG A 131 11.61 6.94 -5.15
N ALA A 132 12.70 7.10 -4.38
CA ALA A 132 13.06 6.17 -3.31
C ALA A 132 11.95 6.08 -2.26
N TYR A 133 11.39 7.22 -1.84
CA TYR A 133 10.27 7.26 -0.90
C TYR A 133 9.03 6.54 -1.45
N LEU A 134 8.61 6.85 -2.67
CA LEU A 134 7.45 6.21 -3.31
C LEU A 134 7.67 4.71 -3.53
N ALA A 135 8.89 4.29 -3.89
CA ALA A 135 9.24 2.88 -3.99
C ALA A 135 9.12 2.15 -2.64
N LEU A 136 9.59 2.77 -1.56
CA LEU A 136 9.48 2.21 -0.20
C LEU A 136 8.05 2.19 0.33
N MET A 137 7.19 3.09 -0.15
CA MET A 137 5.77 3.11 0.21
C MET A 137 4.91 2.13 -0.62
N SER A 138 5.49 1.47 -1.64
CA SER A 138 4.76 0.57 -2.55
C SER A 138 5.40 -0.81 -2.68
N ALA A 139 6.68 -0.90 -3.05
CA ALA A 139 7.32 -2.17 -3.38
C ALA A 139 7.28 -3.21 -2.24
N PRO A 140 7.46 -2.87 -0.95
CA PRO A 140 7.36 -3.85 0.12
C PRO A 140 5.99 -4.53 0.20
N ILE A 141 4.91 -3.81 -0.14
CA ILE A 141 3.54 -4.34 -0.14
C ILE A 141 3.39 -5.38 -1.27
N PHE A 142 3.83 -5.03 -2.48
CA PHE A 142 3.78 -5.98 -3.61
C PHE A 142 4.64 -7.21 -3.35
N LEU A 143 5.83 -7.04 -2.74
CA LEU A 143 6.70 -8.16 -2.39
C LEU A 143 6.09 -9.06 -1.32
N ALA A 144 5.51 -8.49 -0.25
CA ALA A 144 4.84 -9.25 0.80
C ALA A 144 3.66 -10.05 0.26
N LEU A 145 2.82 -9.41 -0.58
CA LEU A 145 1.68 -10.08 -1.19
C LEU A 145 2.08 -11.09 -2.26
N SER A 146 3.21 -10.87 -2.98
CA SER A 146 3.78 -11.88 -3.87
C SER A 146 4.26 -13.12 -3.11
N ALA A 147 4.93 -12.92 -1.97
CA ALA A 147 5.33 -14.04 -1.12
C ALA A 147 4.10 -14.83 -0.58
N GLN A 148 3.00 -14.13 -0.33
CA GLN A 148 1.73 -14.76 0.02
C GLN A 148 1.11 -15.49 -1.18
N ALA A 149 1.09 -14.87 -2.37
CA ALA A 149 0.48 -15.43 -3.57
C ALA A 149 1.15 -16.75 -4.02
N VAL A 150 2.42 -16.95 -3.68
CA VAL A 150 3.10 -18.25 -3.90
C VAL A 150 2.58 -19.36 -2.98
N ARG A 151 1.87 -19.00 -1.89
CA ARG A 151 1.40 -19.97 -0.86
C ARG A 151 -0.12 -20.13 -0.85
N ALA A 152 -0.85 -19.09 -1.25
CA ALA A 152 -2.30 -19.05 -1.21
C ALA A 152 -2.84 -17.96 -2.15
N GLU A 153 -4.11 -18.05 -2.50
CA GLU A 153 -4.80 -17.02 -3.29
C GLU A 153 -4.69 -15.64 -2.63
N VAL A 154 -4.37 -14.62 -3.43
CA VAL A 154 -4.28 -13.24 -3.01
C VAL A 154 -5.09 -12.35 -3.94
N ASN A 155 -6.07 -11.66 -3.39
CA ASN A 155 -6.87 -10.71 -4.15
C ASN A 155 -6.03 -9.49 -4.56
N ALA A 156 -6.14 -9.07 -5.83
CA ALA A 156 -5.40 -7.93 -6.37
C ALA A 156 -5.63 -6.63 -5.58
N ASN A 157 -6.83 -6.43 -5.02
CA ASN A 157 -7.20 -5.25 -4.24
C ASN A 157 -6.53 -5.17 -2.85
N TRP A 158 -5.82 -6.21 -2.41
CA TRP A 158 -5.09 -6.16 -1.14
C TRP A 158 -3.87 -5.24 -1.21
N ALA A 159 -3.33 -5.03 -2.42
CA ALA A 159 -2.24 -4.07 -2.66
C ALA A 159 -2.71 -2.60 -2.78
N ALA A 160 -3.97 -2.28 -2.48
CA ALA A 160 -4.56 -0.95 -2.70
C ALA A 160 -3.73 0.19 -2.09
N THR A 161 -3.20 0.02 -0.88
CA THR A 161 -2.33 1.02 -0.23
C THR A 161 -1.02 1.24 -0.97
N GLY A 162 -0.47 0.22 -1.62
CA GLY A 162 0.73 0.30 -2.44
C GLY A 162 0.51 1.01 -3.78
N HIS A 163 -0.69 0.86 -4.35
CA HIS A 163 -1.02 1.47 -5.64
C HIS A 163 -0.96 2.99 -5.63
N VAL A 164 -1.32 3.65 -4.52
CA VAL A 164 -1.25 5.12 -4.42
C VAL A 164 0.18 5.61 -4.71
N ALA A 165 1.16 5.02 -4.05
CA ALA A 165 2.56 5.38 -4.25
C ALA A 165 3.11 4.89 -5.60
N ALA A 166 2.72 3.71 -6.07
CA ALA A 166 3.14 3.15 -7.35
C ALA A 166 2.64 3.99 -8.54
N VAL A 167 1.38 4.44 -8.50
CA VAL A 167 0.80 5.32 -9.53
C VAL A 167 1.53 6.66 -9.56
N LEU A 168 1.75 7.31 -8.42
CA LEU A 168 2.51 8.55 -8.34
C LEU A 168 3.93 8.38 -8.87
N PHE A 169 4.59 7.27 -8.57
CA PHE A 169 5.91 6.95 -9.10
C PHE A 169 5.89 6.80 -10.62
N GLY A 170 4.92 6.05 -11.17
CA GLY A 170 4.73 5.89 -12.62
C GLY A 170 4.48 7.23 -13.32
N ILE A 171 3.64 8.08 -12.75
CA ILE A 171 3.38 9.44 -13.27
C ILE A 171 4.67 10.28 -13.28
N LEU A 172 5.46 10.25 -12.21
CA LEU A 172 6.73 10.98 -12.15
C LEU A 172 7.72 10.54 -13.25
N LEU A 173 7.70 9.26 -13.63
CA LEU A 173 8.53 8.75 -14.73
C LEU A 173 8.01 9.15 -16.09
N LEU A 174 6.70 9.24 -16.26
CA LEU A 174 6.06 9.52 -17.54
C LEU A 174 5.78 11.03 -17.77
N ARG A 175 5.96 11.87 -16.76
CA ARG A 175 5.61 13.31 -16.84
C ARG A 175 6.26 14.03 -18.04
N ASP A 176 7.53 13.68 -18.33
CA ASP A 176 8.28 14.28 -19.43
C ASP A 176 8.06 13.50 -20.76
N ARG A 177 7.28 12.43 -20.72
CA ARG A 177 6.92 11.57 -21.85
C ARG A 177 5.42 11.66 -22.13
N ARG A 178 4.95 12.86 -22.46
CA ARG A 178 3.52 13.21 -22.60
C ARG A 178 2.69 12.17 -23.39
N ARG A 179 3.24 11.62 -24.47
CA ARG A 179 2.53 10.62 -25.29
C ARG A 179 2.18 9.36 -24.49
N TRP A 180 3.13 8.85 -23.70
CA TRP A 180 2.91 7.68 -22.84
C TRP A 180 1.94 7.98 -21.70
N LEU A 181 1.99 9.18 -21.15
CA LEU A 181 1.06 9.59 -20.09
C LEU A 181 -0.38 9.67 -20.64
N ILE A 182 -0.57 10.29 -21.81
CA ILE A 182 -1.88 10.36 -22.48
C ILE A 182 -2.36 8.95 -22.84
N ALA A 183 -1.52 8.11 -23.42
CA ALA A 183 -1.86 6.72 -23.74
C ALA A 183 -2.29 5.93 -22.49
N SER A 184 -1.61 6.14 -21.36
CA SER A 184 -1.99 5.52 -20.09
C SER A 184 -3.39 5.92 -19.65
N PHE A 185 -3.73 7.21 -19.68
CA PHE A 185 -5.07 7.67 -19.33
C PHE A 185 -6.13 7.14 -20.30
N ALA A 186 -5.85 7.13 -21.61
CA ALA A 186 -6.78 6.62 -22.61
C ALA A 186 -7.06 5.11 -22.42
N VAL A 187 -6.00 4.31 -22.16
CA VAL A 187 -6.16 2.88 -21.89
C VAL A 187 -6.94 2.64 -20.60
N ASN A 188 -6.63 3.36 -19.52
CA ASN A 188 -7.34 3.21 -18.26
C ASN A 188 -8.82 3.60 -18.39
N LEU A 189 -9.12 4.69 -19.10
CA LEU A 189 -10.48 5.10 -19.37
C LEU A 189 -11.23 4.03 -20.19
N ALA A 190 -10.60 3.51 -21.25
CA ALA A 190 -11.20 2.45 -22.07
C ALA A 190 -11.48 1.18 -21.25
N VAL A 191 -10.56 0.76 -20.40
CA VAL A 191 -10.76 -0.39 -19.49
C VAL A 191 -11.91 -0.11 -18.52
N THR A 192 -11.96 1.09 -17.90
CA THR A 192 -13.02 1.45 -16.95
C THR A 192 -14.41 1.47 -17.63
N LEU A 193 -14.48 1.93 -18.88
CA LEU A 193 -15.74 1.96 -19.64
C LEU A 193 -16.16 0.58 -20.18
N ALA A 194 -15.21 -0.34 -20.34
CA ALA A 194 -15.48 -1.70 -20.82
C ALA A 194 -15.84 -2.68 -19.70
N LEU A 195 -15.53 -2.34 -18.44
CA LEU A 195 -15.93 -3.15 -17.29
C LEU A 195 -17.37 -2.82 -16.91
N PRO A 196 -18.25 -3.84 -16.72
CA PRO A 196 -19.63 -3.67 -16.32
C PRO A 196 -19.79 -3.12 -14.90
#